data_989af0f3bd8a114af7ccb3f858ed0afb
#
_entry.id   989af0f3bd8a114af7ccb3f858ed0afb
#
_cell.length_a   1.000
_cell.length_b   1.000
_cell.length_c   1.000
_cell.angle_alpha   90.00
_cell.angle_beta   90.00
_cell.angle_gamma   90.00
#
_symmetry.space_group_name_H-M   'P 1'
#
loop_
_entity.id
_entity.type
_entity.pdbx_description
1 polymer ?
#
loop_
_entity_poly.entity_id
_entity_poly.type
_entity_poly.pdbx_seq_one_letter_code
_entity_poly.pdbx_strand_id
1 'polypeptide(L)'
;MIIPNSLQISKNWWIQFPYHLRLITKIRFYAAFGAGGVIYLTSLIFNNIGLSATDIGLGFTMSAIIGTVTRFFTGNYLNNKGKIQSPLIVSSILSIAASLFLIFSGDTFFYIIGQSFVGAAAGIYWPAAEFGVPYFCHPIETRKAYSLVRSSEALGIFLGVFLGGFMTNYLYSKSIFINDIFCMLVITYLISRNSSSIKKNLENFQKKLENPINQRQLKWNKNSTIIILSILLITTSLALIQVTLPLDLVKGGVYRNALSQEIISLIISIQLILLLFFQWPIGSWISKKGRLFGLKFSLINFSFASFLLFISSYLNILAFYLISFSLILVSLGTASFLPTSTDIVFRIAPSNKKGFALALLSQCFAMGYFFGPLISGRILDLFGYASIIWLSISGCCFIAFTILFKRLF
;
A
#
# COMPACT_ATOMS: atom_id res chain seq x y z
N MET A 1 -19.14 2.95 -39.70
CA MET A 1 -18.25 3.53 -38.65
C MET A 1 -17.38 2.40 -38.09
N ILE A 2 -16.16 2.27 -38.61
CA ILE A 2 -15.24 1.15 -38.25
C ILE A 2 -14.63 1.49 -36.90
N ILE A 3 -15.01 0.75 -35.86
CA ILE A 3 -14.39 0.86 -34.53
C ILE A 3 -12.92 0.44 -34.66
N PRO A 4 -11.94 1.23 -34.19
CA PRO A 4 -10.53 0.90 -34.36
C PRO A 4 -10.20 -0.47 -33.72
N ASN A 5 -9.43 -1.29 -34.44
CA ASN A 5 -9.01 -2.64 -34.01
C ASN A 5 -8.42 -2.69 -32.58
N SER A 6 -7.85 -1.59 -32.07
CA SER A 6 -7.30 -1.49 -30.70
C SER A 6 -8.35 -1.66 -29.61
N LEU A 7 -9.58 -1.16 -29.78
CA LEU A 7 -10.67 -1.32 -28.81
C LEU A 7 -11.24 -2.75 -28.80
N GLN A 8 -11.24 -3.42 -29.94
CA GLN A 8 -11.65 -4.83 -30.04
C GLN A 8 -10.62 -5.76 -29.40
N ILE A 9 -9.32 -5.47 -29.55
CA ILE A 9 -8.22 -6.20 -28.91
C ILE A 9 -8.29 -6.03 -27.40
N SER A 10 -8.55 -4.83 -26.89
CA SER A 10 -8.66 -4.56 -25.46
C SER A 10 -9.85 -5.27 -24.81
N LYS A 11 -11.00 -5.34 -25.51
CA LYS A 11 -12.19 -6.04 -25.02
C LYS A 11 -11.98 -7.55 -24.99
N ASN A 12 -11.29 -8.11 -25.98
CA ASN A 12 -10.94 -9.53 -26.02
C ASN A 12 -9.92 -9.89 -24.93
N TRP A 13 -8.93 -9.00 -24.66
CA TRP A 13 -7.95 -9.20 -23.60
C TRP A 13 -8.59 -9.26 -22.19
N TRP A 14 -9.56 -8.37 -21.89
CA TRP A 14 -10.25 -8.37 -20.60
C TRP A 14 -11.15 -9.59 -20.41
N ILE A 15 -11.80 -10.07 -21.47
CA ILE A 15 -12.74 -11.20 -21.43
C ILE A 15 -12.01 -12.54 -21.14
N GLN A 16 -10.72 -12.66 -21.49
CA GLN A 16 -9.95 -13.88 -21.22
C GLN A 16 -9.80 -14.19 -19.70
N PHE A 17 -10.00 -13.21 -18.83
CA PHE A 17 -9.94 -13.41 -17.40
C PHE A 17 -11.26 -13.93 -16.84
N PRO A 18 -11.23 -14.90 -15.86
CA PRO A 18 -12.44 -15.41 -15.22
C PRO A 18 -13.31 -14.30 -14.63
N TYR A 19 -14.61 -14.46 -14.68
CA TYR A 19 -15.55 -13.44 -14.19
C TYR A 19 -15.27 -12.97 -12.76
N HIS A 20 -15.02 -13.91 -11.84
CA HIS A 20 -14.75 -13.58 -10.44
C HIS A 20 -13.41 -12.88 -10.23
N LEU A 21 -12.38 -13.22 -11.05
CA LEU A 21 -11.12 -12.48 -11.03
C LEU A 21 -11.33 -11.04 -11.52
N ARG A 22 -12.11 -10.84 -12.58
CA ARG A 22 -12.49 -9.50 -13.05
C ARG A 22 -13.26 -8.71 -11.99
N LEU A 23 -14.14 -9.39 -11.23
CA LEU A 23 -14.91 -8.77 -10.15
C LEU A 23 -14.00 -8.30 -9.02
N ILE A 24 -13.10 -9.16 -8.52
CA ILE A 24 -12.16 -8.78 -7.44
C ILE A 24 -11.19 -7.69 -7.91
N THR A 25 -10.80 -7.70 -9.18
CA THR A 25 -9.97 -6.64 -9.79
C THR A 25 -10.69 -5.30 -9.79
N LYS A 26 -12.00 -5.25 -10.10
CA LYS A 26 -12.81 -4.03 -9.99
C LYS A 26 -12.96 -3.56 -8.55
N ILE A 27 -13.24 -4.48 -7.61
CA ILE A 27 -13.32 -4.15 -6.19
C ILE A 27 -12.01 -3.53 -5.72
N ARG A 28 -10.88 -4.11 -6.15
CA ARG A 28 -9.54 -3.61 -5.81
C ARG A 28 -9.28 -2.22 -6.38
N PHE A 29 -9.72 -1.97 -7.63
CA PHE A 29 -9.61 -0.66 -8.25
C PHE A 29 -10.37 0.41 -7.46
N TYR A 30 -11.64 0.18 -7.15
CA TYR A 30 -12.44 1.16 -6.41
C TYR A 30 -11.91 1.38 -4.99
N ALA A 31 -11.51 0.31 -4.29
CA ALA A 31 -10.90 0.44 -2.98
C ALA A 31 -9.62 1.27 -3.01
N ALA A 32 -8.78 1.04 -4.00
CA ALA A 32 -7.53 1.76 -4.19
C ALA A 32 -7.78 3.21 -4.64
N PHE A 33 -8.80 3.46 -5.44
CA PHE A 33 -9.20 4.80 -5.89
C PHE A 33 -9.69 5.67 -4.73
N GLY A 34 -10.54 5.13 -3.84
CA GLY A 34 -10.95 5.82 -2.61
C GLY A 34 -9.77 6.02 -1.66
N ALA A 35 -9.09 4.93 -1.31
CA ALA A 35 -8.01 4.96 -0.33
C ALA A 35 -6.77 5.75 -0.79
N GLY A 36 -6.51 5.90 -2.09
CA GLY A 36 -5.34 6.61 -2.61
C GLY A 36 -5.27 8.05 -2.10
N GLY A 37 -6.36 8.82 -2.24
CA GLY A 37 -6.45 10.17 -1.69
C GLY A 37 -6.30 10.16 -0.17
N VAL A 38 -6.99 9.26 0.53
CA VAL A 38 -6.96 9.15 1.99
C VAL A 38 -5.54 8.85 2.50
N ILE A 39 -4.81 7.95 1.88
CA ILE A 39 -3.46 7.56 2.32
C ILE A 39 -2.44 8.70 2.14
N TYR A 40 -2.47 9.39 1.01
CA TYR A 40 -1.41 10.33 0.63
C TYR A 40 -1.74 11.80 0.96
N LEU A 41 -3.02 12.18 0.99
CA LEU A 41 -3.41 13.58 1.13
C LEU A 41 -3.95 13.94 2.51
N THR A 42 -4.32 12.96 3.35
CA THR A 42 -4.84 13.22 4.70
C THR A 42 -3.86 14.04 5.55
N SER A 43 -2.56 13.73 5.49
CA SER A 43 -1.55 14.48 6.23
C SER A 43 -1.50 15.95 5.82
N LEU A 44 -1.63 16.26 4.54
CA LEU A 44 -1.67 17.63 4.02
C LEU A 44 -2.92 18.36 4.46
N ILE A 45 -4.08 17.71 4.34
CA ILE A 45 -5.38 18.31 4.69
C ILE A 45 -5.43 18.67 6.18
N PHE A 46 -5.03 17.77 7.06
CA PHE A 46 -5.08 18.02 8.49
C PHE A 46 -3.99 18.96 8.99
N ASN A 47 -2.82 19.00 8.35
CA ASN A 47 -1.82 20.03 8.60
C ASN A 47 -2.37 21.43 8.26
N ASN A 48 -3.14 21.59 7.17
CA ASN A 48 -3.78 22.85 6.81
C ASN A 48 -4.89 23.30 7.78
N ILE A 49 -5.57 22.34 8.41
CA ILE A 49 -6.58 22.62 9.43
C ILE A 49 -5.92 23.04 10.75
N GLY A 50 -4.58 22.89 10.87
CA GLY A 50 -3.80 23.31 12.03
C GLY A 50 -3.40 22.19 12.98
N LEU A 51 -3.61 20.91 12.64
CA LEU A 51 -3.10 19.81 13.44
C LEU A 51 -1.57 19.73 13.34
N SER A 52 -0.92 19.45 14.47
CA SER A 52 0.53 19.27 14.50
C SER A 52 0.94 18.01 13.73
N ALA A 53 2.18 17.94 13.25
CA ALA A 53 2.69 16.74 12.59
C ALA A 53 2.72 15.52 13.55
N THR A 54 2.89 15.78 14.85
CA THR A 54 2.79 14.76 15.91
C THR A 54 1.37 14.21 16.00
N ASP A 55 0.34 15.06 16.02
CA ASP A 55 -1.07 14.63 16.08
C ASP A 55 -1.45 13.80 14.85
N ILE A 56 -1.00 14.24 13.67
CA ILE A 56 -1.17 13.51 12.42
C ILE A 56 -0.50 12.13 12.52
N GLY A 57 0.73 12.09 13.01
CA GLY A 57 1.47 10.83 13.24
C GLY A 57 0.78 9.90 14.24
N LEU A 58 0.22 10.44 15.34
CA LEU A 58 -0.57 9.68 16.31
C LEU A 58 -1.80 9.04 15.66
N GLY A 59 -2.52 9.74 14.79
CA GLY A 59 -3.65 9.17 14.07
C GLY A 59 -3.25 7.95 13.21
N PHE A 60 -2.17 8.05 12.44
CA PHE A 60 -1.65 6.90 11.67
C PHE A 60 -1.17 5.75 12.57
N THR A 61 -0.60 6.07 13.72
CA THR A 61 -0.20 5.08 14.73
C THR A 61 -1.42 4.34 15.28
N MET A 62 -2.49 5.04 15.64
CA MET A 62 -3.74 4.42 16.10
C MET A 62 -4.39 3.58 14.99
N SER A 63 -4.36 4.06 13.76
CA SER A 63 -4.77 3.28 12.58
C SER A 63 -4.00 1.95 12.48
N ALA A 64 -2.70 1.98 12.68
CA ALA A 64 -1.85 0.79 12.64
C ALA A 64 -2.15 -0.20 13.78
N ILE A 65 -2.37 0.29 15.00
CA ILE A 65 -2.72 -0.55 16.17
C ILE A 65 -4.05 -1.27 15.91
N ILE A 66 -5.11 -0.53 15.61
CA ILE A 66 -6.44 -1.08 15.40
C ILE A 66 -6.45 -2.00 14.16
N GLY A 67 -5.74 -1.59 13.10
CA GLY A 67 -5.56 -2.42 11.89
C GLY A 67 -4.86 -3.74 12.18
N THR A 68 -3.90 -3.78 13.10
CA THR A 68 -3.23 -5.01 13.54
C THR A 68 -4.22 -5.95 14.22
N VAL A 69 -5.00 -5.45 15.17
CA VAL A 69 -6.01 -6.23 15.91
C VAL A 69 -7.05 -6.81 14.94
N THR A 70 -7.64 -5.98 14.10
CA THR A 70 -8.67 -6.42 13.15
C THR A 70 -8.13 -7.38 12.09
N ARG A 71 -6.87 -7.25 11.68
CA ARG A 71 -6.20 -8.16 10.76
C ARG A 71 -6.03 -9.56 11.35
N PHE A 72 -5.69 -9.64 12.63
CA PHE A 72 -5.60 -10.92 13.34
C PHE A 72 -6.95 -11.64 13.37
N PHE A 73 -8.02 -10.94 13.76
CA PHE A 73 -9.38 -11.50 13.78
C PHE A 73 -9.85 -11.91 12.37
N THR A 74 -9.56 -11.10 11.36
CA THR A 74 -9.92 -11.42 9.97
C THR A 74 -9.18 -12.63 9.45
N GLY A 75 -7.87 -12.77 9.74
CA GLY A 75 -7.08 -13.94 9.37
C GLY A 75 -7.66 -15.23 9.94
N ASN A 76 -8.04 -15.21 11.24
CA ASN A 76 -8.68 -16.34 11.90
C ASN A 76 -10.07 -16.66 11.30
N TYR A 77 -10.87 -15.64 11.03
CA TYR A 77 -12.18 -15.80 10.39
C TYR A 77 -12.07 -16.43 9.00
N LEU A 78 -11.12 -15.97 8.18
CA LEU A 78 -10.89 -16.51 6.83
C LEU A 78 -10.41 -17.94 6.85
N ASN A 79 -9.54 -18.32 7.80
CA ASN A 79 -9.08 -19.69 7.96
C ASN A 79 -10.24 -20.63 8.34
N ASN A 80 -11.13 -20.21 9.23
CA ASN A 80 -12.20 -21.05 9.76
C ASN A 80 -13.42 -21.13 8.84
N LYS A 81 -13.82 -20.01 8.23
CA LYS A 81 -15.07 -19.92 7.44
C LYS A 81 -14.85 -19.80 5.93
N GLY A 82 -13.65 -19.40 5.47
CA GLY A 82 -13.32 -19.28 4.06
C GLY A 82 -14.17 -18.26 3.28
N LYS A 83 -14.99 -17.45 3.97
CA LYS A 83 -15.92 -16.47 3.34
C LYS A 83 -15.27 -15.11 3.29
N ILE A 84 -15.11 -14.54 2.08
CA ILE A 84 -14.53 -13.20 1.88
C ILE A 84 -15.57 -12.08 1.84
N GLN A 85 -16.83 -12.38 1.60
CA GLN A 85 -17.89 -11.39 1.40
C GLN A 85 -18.16 -10.56 2.65
N SER A 86 -18.39 -11.22 3.79
CA SER A 86 -18.67 -10.54 5.06
C SER A 86 -17.54 -9.60 5.48
N PRO A 87 -16.25 -10.02 5.48
CA PRO A 87 -15.14 -9.10 5.75
C PRO A 87 -15.10 -7.90 4.80
N LEU A 88 -15.29 -8.10 3.50
CA LEU A 88 -15.28 -7.00 2.53
C LEU A 88 -16.43 -6.01 2.73
N ILE A 89 -17.65 -6.47 3.08
CA ILE A 89 -18.77 -5.57 3.39
C ILE A 89 -18.51 -4.83 4.71
N VAL A 90 -18.06 -5.53 5.75
CA VAL A 90 -17.74 -4.89 7.04
C VAL A 90 -16.64 -3.85 6.88
N SER A 91 -15.60 -4.15 6.12
CA SER A 91 -14.52 -3.17 5.85
C SER A 91 -15.04 -1.93 5.11
N SER A 92 -15.97 -2.10 4.15
CA SER A 92 -16.57 -0.96 3.44
C SER A 92 -17.40 -0.08 4.37
N ILE A 93 -18.20 -0.67 5.28
CA ILE A 93 -18.97 0.07 6.27
C ILE A 93 -18.06 0.84 7.22
N LEU A 94 -16.99 0.21 7.70
CA LEU A 94 -16.00 0.86 8.57
C LEU A 94 -15.25 1.99 7.86
N SER A 95 -14.93 1.84 6.56
CA SER A 95 -14.31 2.91 5.77
C SER A 95 -15.26 4.09 5.59
N ILE A 96 -16.56 3.85 5.33
CA ILE A 96 -17.57 4.90 5.27
C ILE A 96 -17.66 5.66 6.61
N ALA A 97 -17.71 4.93 7.73
CA ALA A 97 -17.70 5.55 9.05
C ALA A 97 -16.44 6.38 9.30
N ALA A 98 -15.26 5.84 8.92
CA ALA A 98 -14.00 6.54 9.00
C ALA A 98 -14.02 7.87 8.24
N SER A 99 -14.45 7.82 6.98
CA SER A 99 -14.53 9.00 6.11
C SER A 99 -15.51 10.03 6.63
N LEU A 100 -16.65 9.62 7.22
CA LEU A 100 -17.57 10.53 7.88
C LEU A 100 -16.93 11.23 9.09
N PHE A 101 -16.27 10.47 9.99
CA PHE A 101 -15.53 11.08 11.10
C PHE A 101 -14.48 12.08 10.62
N LEU A 102 -13.72 11.75 9.56
CA LEU A 102 -12.68 12.64 9.02
C LEU A 102 -13.25 13.87 8.32
N ILE A 103 -14.43 13.80 7.70
CA ILE A 103 -15.13 14.97 7.13
C ILE A 103 -15.50 15.96 8.24
N PHE A 104 -16.06 15.47 9.33
CA PHE A 104 -16.53 16.33 10.42
C PHE A 104 -15.45 16.66 11.46
N SER A 105 -14.25 16.02 11.38
CA SER A 105 -13.20 16.31 12.34
C SER A 105 -12.63 17.72 12.16
N GLY A 106 -12.58 18.47 13.24
CA GLY A 106 -11.92 19.78 13.36
C GLY A 106 -10.81 19.77 14.40
N ASP A 107 -10.67 18.69 15.15
CA ASP A 107 -9.72 18.53 16.25
C ASP A 107 -8.99 17.17 16.20
N THR A 108 -7.97 17.04 17.03
CA THR A 108 -7.14 15.83 17.13
C THR A 108 -7.94 14.62 17.59
N PHE A 109 -8.94 14.77 18.47
CA PHE A 109 -9.69 13.65 19.02
C PHE A 109 -10.54 12.96 17.93
N PHE A 110 -11.38 13.71 17.20
CA PHE A 110 -12.19 13.15 16.11
C PHE A 110 -11.31 12.64 14.95
N TYR A 111 -10.16 13.29 14.70
CA TYR A 111 -9.18 12.81 13.73
C TYR A 111 -8.65 11.41 14.11
N ILE A 112 -8.25 11.20 15.37
CA ILE A 112 -7.74 9.90 15.85
C ILE A 112 -8.84 8.82 15.75
N ILE A 113 -10.10 9.15 16.08
CA ILE A 113 -11.22 8.22 15.92
C ILE A 113 -11.38 7.84 14.45
N GLY A 114 -11.43 8.81 13.55
CA GLY A 114 -11.52 8.57 12.10
C GLY A 114 -10.40 7.67 11.60
N GLN A 115 -9.15 7.95 11.98
CA GLN A 115 -7.99 7.13 11.64
C GLN A 115 -8.05 5.72 12.24
N SER A 116 -8.62 5.56 13.42
CA SER A 116 -8.85 4.25 14.03
C SER A 116 -9.80 3.39 13.19
N PHE A 117 -10.88 3.98 12.67
CA PHE A 117 -11.79 3.31 11.73
C PHE A 117 -11.11 3.01 10.37
N VAL A 118 -10.25 3.90 9.83
CA VAL A 118 -9.43 3.61 8.65
C VAL A 118 -8.59 2.37 8.88
N GLY A 119 -7.92 2.29 10.03
CA GLY A 119 -7.10 1.14 10.41
C GLY A 119 -7.91 -0.15 10.51
N ALA A 120 -9.09 -0.09 11.15
CA ALA A 120 -10.00 -1.23 11.25
C ALA A 120 -10.44 -1.71 9.87
N ALA A 121 -10.87 -0.81 9.01
CA ALA A 121 -11.28 -1.11 7.64
C ALA A 121 -10.14 -1.76 6.84
N ALA A 122 -8.94 -1.18 6.86
CA ALA A 122 -7.77 -1.69 6.18
C ALA A 122 -7.34 -3.06 6.71
N GLY A 123 -7.38 -3.26 8.04
CA GLY A 123 -7.05 -4.53 8.68
C GLY A 123 -7.97 -5.67 8.29
N ILE A 124 -9.22 -5.39 7.96
CA ILE A 124 -10.20 -6.36 7.48
C ILE A 124 -10.10 -6.54 5.95
N TYR A 125 -9.98 -5.46 5.22
CA TYR A 125 -10.01 -5.45 3.76
C TYR A 125 -8.85 -6.23 3.14
N TRP A 126 -7.61 -5.89 3.55
CA TRP A 126 -6.42 -6.41 2.90
C TRP A 126 -6.31 -7.94 2.94
N PRO A 127 -6.45 -8.62 4.10
CA PRO A 127 -6.41 -10.07 4.13
C PRO A 127 -7.52 -10.72 3.30
N ALA A 128 -8.74 -10.15 3.33
CA ALA A 128 -9.88 -10.71 2.61
C ALA A 128 -9.72 -10.58 1.09
N ALA A 129 -9.26 -9.42 0.61
CA ALA A 129 -9.04 -9.17 -0.80
C ALA A 129 -7.89 -10.00 -1.37
N GLU A 130 -6.77 -10.15 -0.63
CA GLU A 130 -5.65 -11.00 -1.02
C GLU A 130 -6.01 -12.49 -1.03
N PHE A 131 -6.78 -12.93 -0.02
CA PHE A 131 -7.24 -14.32 0.08
C PHE A 131 -8.10 -14.72 -1.11
N GLY A 132 -8.91 -13.82 -1.68
CA GLY A 132 -9.78 -14.11 -2.81
C GLY A 132 -9.06 -14.38 -4.13
N VAL A 133 -7.88 -13.80 -4.37
CA VAL A 133 -7.21 -13.86 -5.68
C VAL A 133 -6.87 -15.30 -6.12
N PRO A 134 -6.23 -16.16 -5.31
CA PRO A 134 -5.94 -17.54 -5.69
C PRO A 134 -7.18 -18.38 -5.95
N TYR A 135 -8.29 -18.07 -5.28
CA TYR A 135 -9.55 -18.83 -5.45
C TYR A 135 -10.26 -18.50 -6.76
N PHE A 136 -10.04 -17.30 -7.30
CA PHE A 136 -10.74 -16.82 -8.50
C PHE A 136 -9.89 -16.81 -9.76
N CYS A 137 -8.61 -17.20 -9.67
CA CYS A 137 -7.71 -17.12 -10.81
C CYS A 137 -7.83 -18.29 -11.80
N HIS A 138 -8.33 -19.46 -11.38
CA HIS A 138 -8.38 -20.63 -12.27
C HIS A 138 -9.24 -20.38 -13.52
N PRO A 139 -8.76 -20.71 -14.74
CA PRO A 139 -7.59 -21.52 -15.10
C PRO A 139 -6.25 -20.76 -15.22
N ILE A 140 -6.20 -19.48 -14.89
CA ILE A 140 -5.02 -18.63 -15.05
C ILE A 140 -4.04 -18.86 -13.90
N GLU A 141 -2.75 -18.71 -14.17
CA GLU A 141 -1.72 -18.78 -13.14
C GLU A 141 -1.91 -17.67 -12.09
N THR A 142 -1.79 -18.04 -10.81
CA THR A 142 -1.94 -17.12 -9.68
C THR A 142 -1.04 -15.89 -9.79
N ARG A 143 0.18 -16.02 -10.34
CA ARG A 143 1.09 -14.90 -10.57
C ARG A 143 0.51 -13.86 -11.52
N LYS A 144 -0.07 -14.30 -12.64
CA LYS A 144 -0.74 -13.41 -13.62
C LYS A 144 -1.97 -12.74 -13.01
N ALA A 145 -2.72 -13.48 -12.19
CA ALA A 145 -3.88 -12.94 -11.48
C ALA A 145 -3.48 -11.83 -10.49
N TYR A 146 -2.43 -12.05 -9.70
CA TYR A 146 -1.90 -11.01 -8.81
C TYR A 146 -1.37 -9.80 -9.58
N SER A 147 -0.69 -9.99 -10.71
CA SER A 147 -0.22 -8.87 -11.54
C SER A 147 -1.38 -8.00 -12.02
N LEU A 148 -2.48 -8.61 -12.50
CA LEU A 148 -3.67 -7.89 -12.92
C LEU A 148 -4.28 -7.08 -11.78
N VAL A 149 -4.46 -7.71 -10.61
CA VAL A 149 -5.06 -7.08 -9.43
C VAL A 149 -4.18 -5.92 -8.91
N ARG A 150 -2.86 -6.12 -8.88
CA ARG A 150 -1.91 -5.08 -8.44
C ARG A 150 -1.80 -3.91 -9.42
N SER A 151 -1.86 -4.17 -10.74
CA SER A 151 -1.90 -3.08 -11.73
C SER A 151 -3.18 -2.25 -11.59
N SER A 152 -4.31 -2.90 -11.34
CA SER A 152 -5.58 -2.22 -11.08
C SER A 152 -5.53 -1.37 -9.79
N GLU A 153 -4.91 -1.89 -8.73
CA GLU A 153 -4.67 -1.17 -7.49
C GLU A 153 -3.78 0.07 -7.72
N ALA A 154 -2.64 -0.10 -8.40
CA ALA A 154 -1.72 1.01 -8.68
C ALA A 154 -2.41 2.11 -9.51
N LEU A 155 -3.21 1.73 -10.51
CA LEU A 155 -4.01 2.68 -11.28
C LEU A 155 -5.04 3.39 -10.41
N GLY A 156 -5.72 2.67 -9.52
CA GLY A 156 -6.68 3.25 -8.58
C GLY A 156 -6.03 4.25 -7.66
N ILE A 157 -4.90 3.91 -7.01
CA ILE A 157 -4.16 4.82 -6.13
C ILE A 157 -3.73 6.08 -6.89
N PHE A 158 -3.13 5.91 -8.09
CA PHE A 158 -2.72 7.05 -8.91
C PHE A 158 -3.89 8.00 -9.18
N LEU A 159 -5.01 7.49 -9.68
CA LEU A 159 -6.18 8.32 -9.99
C LEU A 159 -6.77 8.95 -8.72
N GLY A 160 -6.77 8.23 -7.60
CA GLY A 160 -7.26 8.72 -6.31
C GLY A 160 -6.43 9.90 -5.78
N VAL A 161 -5.10 9.84 -5.89
CA VAL A 161 -4.22 10.94 -5.50
C VAL A 161 -4.32 12.10 -6.48
N PHE A 162 -4.29 11.83 -7.78
CA PHE A 162 -4.33 12.86 -8.82
C PHE A 162 -5.64 13.67 -8.77
N LEU A 163 -6.79 12.98 -8.84
CA LEU A 163 -8.10 13.62 -8.75
C LEU A 163 -8.36 14.19 -7.35
N GLY A 164 -7.94 13.49 -6.31
CA GLY A 164 -8.03 13.95 -4.93
C GLY A 164 -7.26 15.26 -4.72
N GLY A 165 -6.03 15.37 -5.23
CA GLY A 165 -5.25 16.60 -5.18
C GLY A 165 -5.94 17.76 -5.89
N PHE A 166 -6.51 17.52 -7.07
CA PHE A 166 -7.30 18.52 -7.79
C PHE A 166 -8.55 18.95 -6.98
N MET A 167 -9.32 17.97 -6.50
CA MET A 167 -10.55 18.26 -5.76
C MET A 167 -10.31 18.99 -4.44
N THR A 168 -9.24 18.66 -3.71
CA THR A 168 -8.91 19.33 -2.43
C THR A 168 -8.50 20.78 -2.62
N ASN A 169 -7.84 21.10 -3.73
CA ASN A 169 -7.36 22.44 -4.00
C ASN A 169 -8.45 23.35 -4.59
N TYR A 170 -9.30 22.84 -5.48
CA TYR A 170 -10.25 23.66 -6.25
C TYR A 170 -11.71 23.56 -5.80
N LEU A 171 -12.10 22.50 -5.07
CA LEU A 171 -13.49 22.30 -4.65
C LEU A 171 -13.63 22.38 -3.12
N TYR A 172 -13.27 21.33 -2.44
CA TYR A 172 -13.41 21.21 -1.00
C TYR A 172 -12.26 20.41 -0.40
N SER A 173 -11.62 20.93 0.62
CA SER A 173 -10.39 20.34 1.18
C SER A 173 -10.55 18.88 1.61
N LYS A 174 -11.73 18.48 2.07
CA LYS A 174 -12.02 17.11 2.52
C LYS A 174 -12.75 16.24 1.48
N SER A 175 -12.76 16.63 0.20
CA SER A 175 -13.42 15.93 -0.90
C SER A 175 -12.93 14.48 -1.11
N ILE A 176 -11.70 14.18 -0.74
CA ILE A 176 -11.13 12.83 -0.81
C ILE A 176 -11.93 11.81 0.02
N PHE A 177 -12.45 12.22 1.16
CA PHE A 177 -13.27 11.35 2.02
C PHE A 177 -14.64 11.09 1.40
N ILE A 178 -15.23 12.07 0.70
CA ILE A 178 -16.47 11.89 -0.07
C ILE A 178 -16.24 10.89 -1.21
N ASN A 179 -15.11 11.00 -1.92
CA ASN A 179 -14.73 10.05 -2.95
C ASN A 179 -14.55 8.62 -2.39
N ASP A 180 -13.95 8.47 -1.20
CA ASP A 180 -13.81 7.17 -0.53
C ASP A 180 -15.19 6.57 -0.19
N ILE A 181 -16.11 7.36 0.38
CA ILE A 181 -17.49 6.93 0.64
C ILE A 181 -18.15 6.41 -0.63
N PHE A 182 -18.08 7.15 -1.73
CA PHE A 182 -18.63 6.73 -3.01
C PHE A 182 -18.05 5.39 -3.48
N CYS A 183 -16.73 5.23 -3.41
CA CYS A 183 -16.04 4.00 -3.78
C CYS A 183 -16.49 2.80 -2.92
N MET A 184 -16.65 2.99 -1.60
CA MET A 184 -17.07 1.95 -0.68
C MET A 184 -18.54 1.54 -0.89
N LEU A 185 -19.42 2.47 -1.25
CA LEU A 185 -20.79 2.17 -1.67
C LEU A 185 -20.81 1.31 -2.95
N VAL A 186 -19.99 1.64 -3.95
CA VAL A 186 -19.85 0.85 -5.18
C VAL A 186 -19.35 -0.57 -4.86
N ILE A 187 -18.37 -0.71 -3.97
CA ILE A 187 -17.84 -2.02 -3.56
C ILE A 187 -18.93 -2.85 -2.88
N THR A 188 -19.66 -2.25 -1.93
CA THR A 188 -20.76 -2.91 -1.23
C THR A 188 -21.83 -3.39 -2.20
N TYR A 189 -22.21 -2.56 -3.17
CA TYR A 189 -23.14 -2.93 -4.23
C TYR A 189 -22.64 -4.10 -5.09
N LEU A 190 -21.37 -4.05 -5.53
CA LEU A 190 -20.76 -5.11 -6.35
C LEU A 190 -20.72 -6.45 -5.61
N ILE A 191 -20.38 -6.46 -4.32
CA ILE A 191 -20.32 -7.66 -3.51
C ILE A 191 -21.73 -8.21 -3.24
N SER A 192 -22.69 -7.37 -2.86
CA SER A 192 -24.06 -7.77 -2.57
C SER A 192 -24.73 -8.40 -3.79
N ARG A 193 -24.60 -7.77 -4.96
CA ARG A 193 -25.16 -8.28 -6.23
C ARG A 193 -24.58 -9.65 -6.63
N ASN A 194 -23.33 -9.93 -6.29
CA ASN A 194 -22.63 -11.16 -6.71
C ASN A 194 -22.47 -12.18 -5.57
N SER A 195 -23.14 -11.99 -4.43
CA SER A 195 -22.93 -12.75 -3.20
C SER A 195 -23.11 -14.26 -3.38
N SER A 196 -24.18 -14.70 -4.01
CA SER A 196 -24.48 -16.14 -4.24
C SER A 196 -23.44 -16.80 -5.16
N SER A 197 -22.99 -16.10 -6.19
CA SER A 197 -22.02 -16.60 -7.16
C SER A 197 -20.62 -16.73 -6.56
N ILE A 198 -20.20 -15.76 -5.74
CA ILE A 198 -18.93 -15.79 -4.99
C ILE A 198 -18.92 -16.98 -4.02
N LYS A 199 -19.99 -17.16 -3.26
CA LYS A 199 -20.13 -18.27 -2.28
C LYS A 199 -19.96 -19.63 -2.95
N LYS A 200 -20.67 -19.88 -4.04
CA LYS A 200 -20.63 -21.16 -4.78
C LYS A 200 -19.22 -21.48 -5.29
N ASN A 201 -18.50 -20.48 -5.79
CA ASN A 201 -17.12 -20.69 -6.27
C ASN A 201 -16.12 -21.01 -5.14
N LEU A 202 -16.22 -20.34 -4.01
CA LEU A 202 -15.37 -20.61 -2.84
C LEU A 202 -15.59 -22.03 -2.31
N GLU A 203 -16.83 -22.47 -2.18
CA GLU A 203 -17.16 -23.84 -1.73
C GLU A 203 -16.63 -24.93 -2.69
N ASN A 204 -16.72 -24.70 -4.00
CA ASN A 204 -16.21 -25.62 -5.00
C ASN A 204 -14.67 -25.73 -4.97
N PHE A 205 -13.97 -24.65 -4.64
CA PHE A 205 -12.51 -24.65 -4.56
C PHE A 205 -12.01 -25.27 -3.26
N GLN A 206 -12.68 -25.04 -2.13
CA GLN A 206 -12.33 -25.64 -0.84
C GLN A 206 -12.40 -27.16 -0.90
N LYS A 207 -13.42 -27.73 -1.52
CA LYS A 207 -13.53 -29.19 -1.76
C LYS A 207 -12.37 -29.79 -2.58
N LYS A 208 -11.72 -28.99 -3.45
CA LYS A 208 -10.55 -29.42 -4.23
C LYS A 208 -9.23 -29.37 -3.45
N LEU A 209 -9.16 -28.61 -2.33
CA LEU A 209 -7.95 -28.46 -1.51
C LEU A 209 -7.84 -29.45 -0.35
N GLU A 210 -8.85 -30.27 -0.08
CA GLU A 210 -8.87 -31.23 1.03
C GLU A 210 -7.92 -32.42 0.85
N ASN A 211 -7.16 -32.52 -0.25
CA ASN A 211 -6.09 -33.48 -0.41
C ASN A 211 -4.84 -33.03 0.37
N PRO A 212 -4.36 -33.85 1.33
CA PRO A 212 -3.24 -33.50 2.19
C PRO A 212 -1.92 -33.52 1.40
N ILE A 213 -1.47 -32.31 0.98
CA ILE A 213 -0.11 -32.15 0.47
C ILE A 213 0.84 -32.03 1.67
N ASN A 214 1.87 -32.88 1.70
CA ASN A 214 2.93 -32.97 2.69
C ASN A 214 3.27 -31.65 3.40
N GLN A 215 3.02 -31.64 4.72
CA GLN A 215 3.28 -30.50 5.60
C GLN A 215 4.77 -30.42 5.93
N ARG A 216 5.53 -29.58 5.25
CA ARG A 216 6.85 -29.15 5.75
C ARG A 216 6.65 -28.11 6.85
N GLN A 217 7.13 -28.41 8.06
CA GLN A 217 7.13 -27.46 9.16
C GLN A 217 8.03 -26.26 8.86
N LEU A 218 7.56 -25.06 9.20
CA LEU A 218 8.32 -23.82 9.09
C LEU A 218 9.47 -23.88 10.07
N LYS A 219 10.68 -24.14 9.60
CA LYS A 219 11.89 -23.94 10.41
C LYS A 219 12.25 -22.44 10.34
N TRP A 220 11.94 -21.72 11.41
CA TRP A 220 12.40 -20.35 11.58
C TRP A 220 13.92 -20.34 11.66
N ASN A 221 14.57 -19.76 10.67
CA ASN A 221 16.01 -19.69 10.57
C ASN A 221 16.48 -18.24 10.66
N LYS A 222 17.70 -18.01 11.12
CA LYS A 222 18.34 -16.67 11.22
C LYS A 222 18.23 -15.87 9.92
N ASN A 223 18.30 -16.54 8.76
CA ASN A 223 18.10 -15.91 7.46
C ASN A 223 16.67 -15.40 7.24
N SER A 224 15.65 -16.10 7.75
CA SER A 224 14.26 -15.66 7.67
C SER A 224 14.03 -14.38 8.48
N THR A 225 14.66 -14.24 9.64
CA THR A 225 14.60 -13.04 10.47
C THR A 225 15.19 -11.82 9.75
N ILE A 226 16.36 -11.98 9.10
CA ILE A 226 17.00 -10.90 8.34
C ILE A 226 16.11 -10.45 7.17
N ILE A 227 15.48 -11.39 6.48
CA ILE A 227 14.57 -11.10 5.37
C ILE A 227 13.36 -10.29 5.89
N ILE A 228 12.74 -10.71 7.01
CA ILE A 228 11.59 -10.02 7.58
C ILE A 228 11.97 -8.62 8.08
N LEU A 229 13.13 -8.46 8.72
CA LEU A 229 13.64 -7.14 9.12
C LEU A 229 13.87 -6.23 7.90
N SER A 230 14.39 -6.79 6.81
CA SER A 230 14.57 -6.04 5.55
C SER A 230 13.23 -5.62 4.94
N ILE A 231 12.22 -6.49 4.98
CA ILE A 231 10.85 -6.18 4.57
C ILE A 231 10.28 -5.07 5.45
N LEU A 232 10.46 -5.15 6.77
CA LEU A 232 10.00 -4.13 7.70
C LEU A 232 10.64 -2.76 7.42
N LEU A 233 11.93 -2.69 7.14
CA LEU A 233 12.61 -1.44 6.79
C LEU A 233 12.05 -0.81 5.51
N ILE A 234 11.81 -1.62 4.48
CA ILE A 234 11.23 -1.11 3.23
C ILE A 234 9.79 -0.63 3.45
N THR A 235 8.98 -1.38 4.21
CA THR A 235 7.60 -0.96 4.51
C THR A 235 7.55 0.30 5.37
N THR A 236 8.51 0.49 6.30
CA THR A 236 8.66 1.73 7.05
C THR A 236 9.05 2.90 6.13
N SER A 237 9.97 2.68 5.19
CA SER A 237 10.33 3.69 4.19
C SER A 237 9.12 4.10 3.33
N LEU A 238 8.29 3.14 2.92
CA LEU A 238 7.05 3.42 2.19
C LEU A 238 6.05 4.23 3.03
N ALA A 239 5.88 3.91 4.31
CA ALA A 239 5.01 4.65 5.22
C ALA A 239 5.49 6.11 5.39
N LEU A 240 6.80 6.33 5.52
CA LEU A 240 7.39 7.67 5.59
C LEU A 240 7.17 8.45 4.29
N ILE A 241 7.31 7.83 3.13
CA ILE A 241 7.05 8.48 1.84
C ILE A 241 5.57 8.87 1.70
N GLN A 242 4.67 8.08 2.24
CA GLN A 242 3.23 8.34 2.14
C GLN A 242 2.74 9.41 3.12
N VAL A 243 3.33 9.50 4.32
CA VAL A 243 2.86 10.39 5.38
C VAL A 243 3.82 11.53 5.65
N THR A 244 5.12 11.23 5.80
CA THR A 244 6.12 12.22 6.24
C THR A 244 6.60 13.09 5.09
N LEU A 245 6.79 12.51 3.89
CA LEU A 245 7.29 13.27 2.75
C LEU A 245 6.36 14.45 2.38
N PRO A 246 5.02 14.28 2.28
CA PRO A 246 4.13 15.41 2.03
C PRO A 246 4.28 16.52 3.08
N LEU A 247 4.37 16.17 4.36
CA LEU A 247 4.55 17.13 5.46
C LEU A 247 5.91 17.84 5.41
N ASP A 248 7.00 17.10 5.12
CA ASP A 248 8.35 17.65 4.97
C ASP A 248 8.44 18.62 3.77
N LEU A 249 7.75 18.33 2.69
CA LEU A 249 7.71 19.20 1.50
C LEU A 249 6.93 20.48 1.75
N VAL A 250 5.83 20.44 2.53
CA VAL A 250 5.04 21.61 2.91
C VAL A 250 5.78 22.49 3.91
N LYS A 251 6.44 21.89 4.91
CA LYS A 251 7.19 22.64 5.92
C LYS A 251 8.50 23.22 5.37
N GLY A 252 9.04 22.62 4.31
CA GLY A 252 10.35 22.96 3.75
C GLY A 252 11.48 22.13 4.33
N GLY A 253 12.73 22.44 3.96
CA GLY A 253 13.96 21.82 4.49
C GLY A 253 14.81 22.83 5.27
N VAL A 254 16.06 22.48 5.54
CA VAL A 254 17.00 23.41 6.23
C VAL A 254 17.21 24.68 5.39
N TYR A 255 17.42 24.55 4.08
CA TYR A 255 17.54 25.65 3.12
C TYR A 255 16.55 25.52 1.95
N ARG A 256 15.78 24.43 1.88
CA ARG A 256 14.76 24.22 0.86
C ARG A 256 13.51 25.02 1.19
N ASN A 257 13.01 25.77 0.23
CA ASN A 257 11.71 26.45 0.35
C ASN A 257 10.56 25.44 0.44
N ALA A 258 9.51 25.81 1.16
CA ALA A 258 8.25 25.08 1.21
C ALA A 258 7.63 24.97 -0.19
N LEU A 259 7.05 23.83 -0.51
CA LEU A 259 6.33 23.59 -1.77
C LEU A 259 4.83 23.75 -1.56
N SER A 260 4.12 24.23 -2.59
CA SER A 260 2.66 24.28 -2.55
C SER A 260 2.05 22.87 -2.61
N GLN A 261 0.86 22.71 -2.05
CA GLN A 261 0.16 21.42 -2.03
C GLN A 261 -0.14 20.87 -3.42
N GLU A 262 -0.38 21.77 -4.37
CA GLU A 262 -0.59 21.39 -5.78
C GLU A 262 0.65 20.70 -6.35
N ILE A 263 1.83 21.31 -6.15
CA ILE A 263 3.10 20.72 -6.58
C ILE A 263 3.35 19.39 -5.90
N ILE A 264 3.07 19.28 -4.60
CA ILE A 264 3.27 18.04 -3.84
C ILE A 264 2.36 16.92 -4.35
N SER A 265 1.06 17.19 -4.52
CA SER A 265 0.11 16.18 -5.03
C SER A 265 0.46 15.76 -6.45
N LEU A 266 0.96 16.67 -7.29
CA LEU A 266 1.41 16.37 -8.64
C LEU A 266 2.67 15.49 -8.65
N ILE A 267 3.67 15.81 -7.83
CA ILE A 267 4.91 15.03 -7.70
C ILE A 267 4.59 13.60 -7.22
N ILE A 268 3.73 13.44 -6.22
CA ILE A 268 3.29 12.13 -5.73
C ILE A 268 2.53 11.37 -6.83
N SER A 269 1.66 12.05 -7.57
CA SER A 269 0.93 11.44 -8.69
C SER A 269 1.87 10.96 -9.80
N ILE A 270 2.90 11.73 -10.14
CA ILE A 270 3.95 11.32 -11.10
C ILE A 270 4.69 10.09 -10.57
N GLN A 271 5.05 10.05 -9.29
CA GLN A 271 5.70 8.89 -8.68
C GLN A 271 4.84 7.61 -8.81
N LEU A 272 3.53 7.73 -8.60
CA LEU A 272 2.61 6.60 -8.68
C LEU A 272 2.39 6.12 -10.12
N ILE A 273 2.35 7.03 -11.10
CA ILE A 273 2.28 6.64 -12.51
C ILE A 273 3.57 5.96 -12.98
N LEU A 274 4.74 6.44 -12.52
CA LEU A 274 6.02 5.79 -12.77
C LEU A 274 6.06 4.38 -12.17
N LEU A 275 5.53 4.21 -10.95
CA LEU A 275 5.40 2.89 -10.32
C LEU A 275 4.56 1.95 -11.20
N LEU A 276 3.43 2.42 -11.75
CA LEU A 276 2.59 1.64 -12.65
C LEU A 276 3.35 1.19 -13.90
N PHE A 277 4.10 2.09 -14.54
CA PHE A 277 4.91 1.76 -15.71
C PHE A 277 6.06 0.81 -15.42
N PHE A 278 6.73 0.97 -14.27
CA PHE A 278 7.86 0.12 -13.89
C PHE A 278 7.44 -1.24 -13.36
N GLN A 279 6.22 -1.40 -12.86
CA GLN A 279 5.80 -2.61 -12.17
C GLN A 279 5.91 -3.87 -13.02
N TRP A 280 5.48 -3.82 -14.27
CA TRP A 280 5.57 -4.97 -15.18
C TRP A 280 7.00 -5.25 -15.66
N PRO A 281 7.76 -4.28 -16.22
CA PRO A 281 9.13 -4.53 -16.68
C PRO A 281 10.07 -4.99 -15.56
N ILE A 282 10.05 -4.30 -14.42
CA ILE A 282 10.90 -4.64 -13.27
C ILE A 282 10.52 -5.99 -12.68
N GLY A 283 9.22 -6.27 -12.50
CA GLY A 283 8.74 -7.56 -11.99
C GLY A 283 9.15 -8.72 -12.90
N SER A 284 9.07 -8.57 -14.22
CA SER A 284 9.48 -9.59 -15.19
C SER A 284 11.01 -9.78 -15.23
N TRP A 285 11.77 -8.70 -15.11
CA TRP A 285 13.24 -8.75 -15.06
C TRP A 285 13.74 -9.44 -13.79
N ILE A 286 13.17 -9.12 -12.63
CA ILE A 286 13.55 -9.71 -11.34
C ILE A 286 13.18 -11.19 -11.28
N SER A 287 12.07 -11.60 -11.89
CA SER A 287 11.67 -13.00 -11.91
C SER A 287 12.72 -13.92 -12.53
N LYS A 288 13.56 -13.37 -13.42
CA LYS A 288 14.70 -14.06 -14.08
C LYS A 288 15.97 -14.10 -13.23
N LYS A 289 16.18 -13.10 -12.32
CA LYS A 289 17.42 -12.96 -11.53
C LYS A 289 17.33 -13.53 -10.10
N GLY A 290 16.17 -13.98 -9.69
CA GLY A 290 15.98 -14.57 -8.37
C GLY A 290 15.45 -13.59 -7.32
N ARG A 291 14.82 -14.16 -6.29
CA ARG A 291 14.01 -13.42 -5.29
C ARG A 291 14.80 -12.48 -4.41
N LEU A 292 15.94 -12.94 -3.90
CA LEU A 292 16.81 -12.14 -3.04
C LEU A 292 17.41 -10.95 -3.78
N PHE A 293 17.61 -11.08 -5.09
CA PHE A 293 18.04 -9.97 -5.93
C PHE A 293 17.00 -8.83 -5.90
N GLY A 294 15.70 -9.15 -6.02
CA GLY A 294 14.64 -8.15 -5.97
C GLY A 294 14.60 -7.38 -4.63
N LEU A 295 14.80 -8.07 -3.50
CA LEU A 295 14.85 -7.43 -2.19
C LEU A 295 16.11 -6.54 -2.04
N LYS A 296 17.26 -7.01 -2.50
CA LYS A 296 18.53 -6.23 -2.53
C LYS A 296 18.38 -4.98 -3.39
N PHE A 297 17.82 -5.15 -4.60
CA PHE A 297 17.58 -4.04 -5.52
C PHE A 297 16.64 -2.99 -4.92
N SER A 298 15.61 -3.43 -4.19
CA SER A 298 14.71 -2.53 -3.48
C SER A 298 15.45 -1.75 -2.39
N LEU A 299 16.18 -2.42 -1.50
CA LEU A 299 16.92 -1.77 -0.40
C LEU A 299 17.89 -0.71 -0.89
N ILE A 300 18.66 -0.99 -1.95
CA ILE A 300 19.63 -0.03 -2.49
C ILE A 300 18.91 1.20 -3.08
N ASN A 301 17.79 1.00 -3.80
CA ASN A 301 17.01 2.11 -4.34
C ASN A 301 16.40 2.97 -3.23
N PHE A 302 15.83 2.38 -2.17
CA PHE A 302 15.32 3.14 -1.01
C PHE A 302 16.43 3.87 -0.25
N SER A 303 17.62 3.26 -0.14
CA SER A 303 18.76 3.90 0.48
C SER A 303 19.18 5.17 -0.29
N PHE A 304 19.38 5.06 -1.61
CA PHE A 304 19.75 6.21 -2.44
C PHE A 304 18.63 7.25 -2.50
N ALA A 305 17.38 6.82 -2.62
CA ALA A 305 16.24 7.73 -2.62
C ALA A 305 16.19 8.58 -1.33
N SER A 306 16.30 7.94 -0.18
CA SER A 306 16.29 8.63 1.11
C SER A 306 17.52 9.53 1.27
N PHE A 307 18.68 9.14 0.76
CA PHE A 307 19.86 9.98 0.75
C PHE A 307 19.69 11.24 -0.10
N LEU A 308 19.05 11.13 -1.25
CA LEU A 308 18.73 12.30 -2.09
C LEU A 308 17.71 13.24 -1.42
N LEU A 309 16.72 12.69 -0.70
CA LEU A 309 15.79 13.48 0.09
C LEU A 309 16.52 14.22 1.23
N PHE A 310 17.47 13.57 1.89
CA PHE A 310 18.33 14.23 2.87
C PHE A 310 19.09 15.41 2.25
N ILE A 311 19.81 15.21 1.14
CA ILE A 311 20.55 16.29 0.46
C ILE A 311 19.60 17.41 0.00
N SER A 312 18.40 17.09 -0.49
CA SER A 312 17.42 18.06 -0.95
C SER A 312 17.00 19.07 0.13
N SER A 313 17.10 18.70 1.41
CA SER A 313 16.79 19.60 2.53
C SER A 313 17.80 20.75 2.66
N TYR A 314 19.01 20.57 2.16
CA TYR A 314 20.10 21.55 2.25
C TYR A 314 20.32 22.36 0.96
N LEU A 315 19.53 22.13 -0.08
CA LEU A 315 19.64 22.81 -1.36
C LEU A 315 18.33 23.51 -1.67
N ASN A 316 18.38 24.64 -2.38
CA ASN A 316 17.17 25.38 -2.77
C ASN A 316 16.79 25.05 -4.22
N ILE A 317 17.58 25.51 -5.20
CA ILE A 317 17.27 25.39 -6.63
C ILE A 317 17.29 23.92 -7.10
N LEU A 318 18.29 23.17 -6.68
CA LEU A 318 18.46 21.76 -7.08
C LEU A 318 17.52 20.79 -6.32
N ALA A 319 16.86 21.26 -5.24
CA ALA A 319 16.01 20.42 -4.40
C ALA A 319 14.91 19.72 -5.20
N PHE A 320 14.23 20.45 -6.10
CA PHE A 320 13.15 19.88 -6.91
C PHE A 320 13.61 18.73 -7.79
N TYR A 321 14.76 18.85 -8.43
CA TYR A 321 15.33 17.78 -9.27
C TYR A 321 15.74 16.57 -8.43
N LEU A 322 16.33 16.77 -7.26
CA LEU A 322 16.71 15.71 -6.35
C LEU A 322 15.51 14.96 -5.79
N ILE A 323 14.45 15.67 -5.42
CA ILE A 323 13.19 15.07 -4.98
C ILE A 323 12.58 14.25 -6.11
N SER A 324 12.49 14.82 -7.32
CA SER A 324 11.94 14.11 -8.48
C SER A 324 12.72 12.84 -8.80
N PHE A 325 14.06 12.89 -8.79
CA PHE A 325 14.90 11.73 -9.02
C PHE A 325 14.80 10.70 -7.90
N SER A 326 14.72 11.15 -6.64
CA SER A 326 14.44 10.28 -5.48
C SER A 326 13.15 9.48 -5.69
N LEU A 327 12.07 10.10 -6.15
CA LEU A 327 10.79 9.44 -6.35
C LEU A 327 10.80 8.44 -7.52
N ILE A 328 11.66 8.65 -8.54
CA ILE A 328 11.93 7.62 -9.55
C ILE A 328 12.54 6.38 -8.90
N LEU A 329 13.56 6.56 -8.04
CA LEU A 329 14.20 5.45 -7.31
C LEU A 329 13.21 4.75 -6.37
N VAL A 330 12.34 5.49 -5.68
CA VAL A 330 11.25 4.94 -4.87
C VAL A 330 10.33 4.06 -5.72
N SER A 331 9.96 4.52 -6.91
CA SER A 331 9.10 3.77 -7.82
C SER A 331 9.76 2.47 -8.28
N LEU A 332 11.05 2.50 -8.63
CA LEU A 332 11.84 1.32 -8.99
C LEU A 332 11.97 0.34 -7.81
N GLY A 333 12.27 0.85 -6.62
CA GLY A 333 12.37 0.07 -5.39
C GLY A 333 11.03 -0.60 -5.04
N THR A 334 9.94 0.14 -5.13
CA THR A 334 8.59 -0.37 -4.83
C THR A 334 8.13 -1.41 -5.85
N ALA A 335 8.36 -1.17 -7.15
CA ALA A 335 8.04 -2.12 -8.23
C ALA A 335 8.77 -3.45 -8.07
N SER A 336 9.99 -3.41 -7.53
CA SER A 336 10.78 -4.59 -7.18
C SER A 336 10.27 -5.27 -5.91
N PHE A 337 9.95 -4.50 -4.87
CA PHE A 337 9.61 -4.96 -3.54
C PHE A 337 8.30 -5.74 -3.50
N LEU A 338 7.21 -5.18 -4.04
CA LEU A 338 5.86 -5.72 -3.89
C LEU A 338 5.72 -7.17 -4.36
N PRO A 339 6.15 -7.55 -5.59
CA PRO A 339 6.06 -8.94 -6.03
C PRO A 339 7.06 -9.85 -5.30
N THR A 340 8.24 -9.34 -4.97
CA THR A 340 9.30 -10.11 -4.33
C THR A 340 8.97 -10.48 -2.89
N SER A 341 8.49 -9.54 -2.10
CA SER A 341 8.14 -9.75 -0.68
C SER A 341 7.02 -10.77 -0.55
N THR A 342 6.00 -10.67 -1.41
CA THR A 342 4.88 -11.62 -1.43
C THR A 342 5.34 -13.04 -1.80
N ASP A 343 6.16 -13.21 -2.84
CA ASP A 343 6.66 -14.52 -3.26
C ASP A 343 7.59 -15.14 -2.20
N ILE A 344 8.47 -14.36 -1.59
CA ILE A 344 9.38 -14.85 -0.53
C ILE A 344 8.57 -15.35 0.67
N VAL A 345 7.66 -14.52 1.18
CA VAL A 345 6.87 -14.83 2.38
C VAL A 345 5.95 -16.02 2.13
N PHE A 346 5.32 -16.08 0.95
CA PHE A 346 4.45 -17.19 0.57
C PHE A 346 5.18 -18.54 0.46
N ARG A 347 6.48 -18.55 0.13
CA ARG A 347 7.30 -19.77 0.01
C ARG A 347 7.98 -20.19 1.29
N ILE A 348 8.31 -19.24 2.18
CA ILE A 348 8.81 -19.54 3.52
C ILE A 348 7.70 -20.23 4.34
N ALA A 349 6.44 -19.94 4.06
CA ALA A 349 5.31 -20.49 4.78
C ALA A 349 4.96 -21.92 4.41
N PRO A 350 4.61 -22.79 5.38
CA PRO A 350 4.03 -24.09 5.13
C PRO A 350 2.70 -23.97 4.36
N SER A 351 2.33 -25.02 3.63
CA SER A 351 1.12 -25.04 2.79
C SER A 351 -0.18 -24.72 3.56
N ASN A 352 -0.26 -25.13 4.82
CA ASN A 352 -1.41 -24.89 5.70
C ASN A 352 -1.40 -23.54 6.43
N LYS A 353 -0.31 -22.73 6.31
CA LYS A 353 -0.14 -21.42 6.98
C LYS A 353 0.11 -20.27 6.02
N LYS A 354 -0.26 -20.42 4.75
CA LYS A 354 -0.07 -19.37 3.73
C LYS A 354 -0.82 -18.09 4.05
N GLY A 355 -2.02 -18.19 4.62
CA GLY A 355 -2.78 -17.04 5.11
C GLY A 355 -2.06 -16.30 6.24
N PHE A 356 -1.45 -17.03 7.18
CA PHE A 356 -0.64 -16.45 8.25
C PHE A 356 0.61 -15.71 7.69
N ALA A 357 1.23 -16.25 6.67
CA ALA A 357 2.39 -15.61 6.03
C ALA A 357 2.02 -14.30 5.34
N LEU A 358 0.89 -14.24 4.66
CA LEU A 358 0.38 -13.00 4.08
C LEU A 358 -0.03 -11.99 5.16
N ALA A 359 -0.58 -12.46 6.28
CA ALA A 359 -0.86 -11.62 7.44
C ALA A 359 0.43 -11.05 8.04
N LEU A 360 1.52 -11.83 8.12
CA LEU A 360 2.82 -11.36 8.59
C LEU A 360 3.41 -10.27 7.67
N LEU A 361 3.32 -10.43 6.35
CA LEU A 361 3.72 -9.38 5.40
C LEU A 361 2.90 -8.11 5.59
N SER A 362 1.59 -8.26 5.69
CA SER A 362 0.67 -7.15 5.96
C SER A 362 0.95 -6.49 7.32
N GLN A 363 1.43 -7.26 8.31
CA GLN A 363 1.84 -6.74 9.62
C GLN A 363 3.11 -5.89 9.52
N CYS A 364 4.06 -6.22 8.64
CA CYS A 364 5.23 -5.35 8.41
C CYS A 364 4.81 -3.96 7.92
N PHE A 365 3.80 -3.86 7.05
CA PHE A 365 3.24 -2.57 6.65
C PHE A 365 2.62 -1.82 7.84
N ALA A 366 1.82 -2.49 8.67
CA ALA A 366 1.24 -1.86 9.85
C ALA A 366 2.30 -1.35 10.84
N MET A 367 3.38 -2.10 11.06
CA MET A 367 4.49 -1.65 11.90
C MET A 367 5.24 -0.45 11.31
N GLY A 368 5.37 -0.37 9.99
CA GLY A 368 5.91 0.81 9.32
C GLY A 368 5.09 2.06 9.60
N TYR A 369 3.77 1.96 9.51
CA TYR A 369 2.84 3.04 9.85
C TYR A 369 2.77 3.35 11.36
N PHE A 370 3.08 2.37 12.22
CA PHE A 370 3.13 2.58 13.66
C PHE A 370 4.31 3.46 14.07
N PHE A 371 5.52 3.10 13.67
CA PHE A 371 6.72 3.80 14.12
C PHE A 371 7.07 5.03 13.26
N GLY A 372 6.93 4.91 11.94
CA GLY A 372 7.38 5.93 11.00
C GLY A 372 6.74 7.30 11.24
N PRO A 373 5.42 7.44 11.08
CA PRO A 373 4.75 8.73 11.21
C PRO A 373 4.83 9.35 12.60
N LEU A 374 4.81 8.54 13.67
CA LEU A 374 4.90 9.05 15.04
C LEU A 374 6.27 9.70 15.31
N ILE A 375 7.35 8.99 14.98
CA ILE A 375 8.71 9.51 15.17
C ILE A 375 8.96 10.71 14.27
N SER A 376 8.54 10.62 13.00
CA SER A 376 8.73 11.70 12.04
C SER A 376 7.90 12.95 12.35
N GLY A 377 6.69 12.77 12.86
CA GLY A 377 5.84 13.88 13.28
C GLY A 377 6.49 14.70 14.39
N ARG A 378 7.01 14.02 15.42
CA ARG A 378 7.76 14.68 16.53
C ARG A 378 9.00 15.40 16.02
N ILE A 379 9.78 14.79 15.14
CA ILE A 379 10.99 15.41 14.59
C ILE A 379 10.62 16.65 13.75
N LEU A 380 9.57 16.56 12.93
CA LEU A 380 9.07 17.70 12.15
C LEU A 380 8.56 18.86 13.02
N ASP A 381 7.94 18.59 14.16
CA ASP A 381 7.48 19.64 15.07
C ASP A 381 8.62 20.26 15.86
N LEU A 382 9.65 19.49 16.22
CA LEU A 382 10.81 19.99 16.97
C LEU A 382 11.80 20.77 16.09
N PHE A 383 12.10 20.29 14.90
CA PHE A 383 13.16 20.83 14.05
C PHE A 383 12.64 21.58 12.84
N GLY A 384 11.37 21.43 12.45
CA GLY A 384 10.78 22.02 11.25
C GLY A 384 11.10 21.28 9.94
N TYR A 385 11.98 20.28 9.94
CA TYR A 385 12.41 19.53 8.77
C TYR A 385 12.69 18.05 9.09
N ALA A 386 12.63 17.17 8.08
CA ALA A 386 12.78 15.71 8.23
C ALA A 386 14.15 15.16 7.79
N SER A 387 15.17 16.01 7.59
CA SER A 387 16.47 15.56 7.03
C SER A 387 17.10 14.40 7.80
N ILE A 388 17.06 14.45 9.15
CA ILE A 388 17.61 13.40 10.02
C ILE A 388 16.92 12.05 9.78
N ILE A 389 15.61 12.06 9.51
CA ILE A 389 14.83 10.84 9.24
C ILE A 389 15.31 10.22 7.93
N TRP A 390 15.44 11.04 6.89
CA TRP A 390 15.88 10.57 5.58
C TRP A 390 17.29 9.99 5.63
N LEU A 391 18.21 10.61 6.37
CA LEU A 391 19.56 10.08 6.58
C LEU A 391 19.54 8.74 7.34
N SER A 392 18.75 8.65 8.41
CA SER A 392 18.64 7.44 9.23
C SER A 392 18.10 6.26 8.43
N ILE A 393 17.04 6.46 7.64
CA ILE A 393 16.47 5.41 6.77
C ILE A 393 17.44 5.00 5.69
N SER A 394 18.14 5.96 5.07
CA SER A 394 19.18 5.68 4.08
C SER A 394 20.24 4.75 4.66
N GLY A 395 20.78 5.07 5.82
CA GLY A 395 21.79 4.26 6.51
C GLY A 395 21.28 2.86 6.87
N CYS A 396 20.08 2.76 7.45
CA CYS A 396 19.47 1.47 7.79
C CYS A 396 19.26 0.58 6.57
N CYS A 397 18.74 1.12 5.46
CA CYS A 397 18.54 0.38 4.21
C CYS A 397 19.88 -0.08 3.61
N PHE A 398 20.92 0.76 3.65
CA PHE A 398 22.24 0.41 3.18
C PHE A 398 22.89 -0.71 4.03
N ILE A 399 22.81 -0.63 5.34
CA ILE A 399 23.28 -1.69 6.25
C ILE A 399 22.53 -3.00 5.99
N ALA A 400 21.20 -2.97 5.85
CA ALA A 400 20.42 -4.16 5.53
C ALA A 400 20.82 -4.76 4.17
N PHE A 401 21.06 -3.92 3.17
CA PHE A 401 21.57 -4.35 1.87
C PHE A 401 22.92 -5.07 2.00
N THR A 402 23.89 -4.50 2.72
CA THR A 402 25.22 -5.10 2.90
C THR A 402 25.18 -6.43 3.66
N ILE A 403 24.30 -6.55 4.66
CA ILE A 403 24.09 -7.80 5.40
C ILE A 403 23.51 -8.88 4.47
N LEU A 404 22.51 -8.55 3.67
CA LEU A 404 21.92 -9.48 2.70
C LEU A 404 22.91 -9.84 1.58
N PHE A 405 23.82 -8.94 1.21
CA PHE A 405 24.84 -9.20 0.21
C PHE A 405 25.89 -10.19 0.71
N LYS A 406 26.39 -10.05 1.95
CA LYS A 406 27.44 -10.89 2.53
C LYS A 406 26.97 -12.30 2.96
N ARG A 407 25.70 -12.49 3.33
CA ARG A 407 25.24 -13.75 3.93
C ARG A 407 24.55 -14.73 2.98
N LEU A 408 24.25 -14.32 1.77
CA LEU A 408 23.45 -15.10 0.83
C LEU A 408 24.19 -15.30 -0.52
N PHE A 409 25.51 -15.14 -0.46
CA PHE A 409 26.48 -15.72 -1.37
C PHE A 409 27.08 -16.96 -0.65
#